data_407af498f1c149ac1ccba5bb15cac463
#
_entry.id   407af498f1c149ac1ccba5bb15cac463
#
_cell.length_a   1.000
_cell.length_b   1.000
_cell.length_c   1.000
_cell.angle_alpha   90.00
_cell.angle_beta   90.00
_cell.angle_gamma   90.00
#
_symmetry.space_group_name_H-M   'P 1'
#
loop_
_entity.id
_entity.type
_entity.pdbx_description
1 polymer ?
#
loop_
_entity_poly.entity_id
_entity_poly.type
_entity_poly.pdbx_seq_one_letter_code
_entity_poly.pdbx_strand_id
1 'polypeptide(L)'
;MPDVISPTEQNSNLPPPSGDPSQAEKYVNQLINLIESDKLTISHTDLLRFDPSSLQDHFLMQLTDYSVEVSHSKHPDSGKDTYTCVFTNLKHVANGGSQKVILAYMHLDDSQFMKFRRAYAEQSDRKRKAEEERRLKQALTPVDQILEQLSNQVLS
;
A
#
# COMPACT_ATOMS: atom_id res chain seq x y z
N MET A 1 -6.49 36.26 -17.63
CA MET A 1 -6.27 36.11 -16.76
C MET A 1 -6.53 35.13 -16.19
N PRO A 2 -6.41 34.73 -16.11
CA PRO A 2 -6.65 33.74 -15.73
C PRO A 2 -6.42 33.14 -14.75
N ASP A 3 -6.02 33.32 -14.55
CA ASP A 3 -5.39 32.59 -13.85
C ASP A 3 -5.77 32.51 -12.47
N VAL A 4 -6.93 32.78 -12.10
CA VAL A 4 -7.46 32.45 -10.81
C VAL A 4 -7.87 30.98 -10.82
N ILE A 5 -6.97 30.17 -10.40
CA ILE A 5 -7.25 28.77 -10.20
C ILE A 5 -8.13 28.68 -8.96
N SER A 6 -9.32 28.13 -9.12
CA SER A 6 -10.21 27.95 -7.99
C SER A 6 -9.65 26.89 -7.05
N PRO A 7 -9.97 26.94 -5.75
CA PRO A 7 -9.55 25.89 -4.83
C PRO A 7 -9.93 24.48 -5.28
N THR A 8 -11.06 24.35 -5.96
CA THR A 8 -11.51 23.09 -6.50
C THR A 8 -10.55 22.56 -7.58
N GLU A 9 -10.09 23.46 -8.45
CA GLU A 9 -9.14 23.08 -9.48
C GLU A 9 -7.80 22.71 -8.88
N GLN A 10 -7.35 23.38 -7.83
CA GLN A 10 -6.12 23.04 -7.14
C GLN A 10 -6.21 21.67 -6.47
N ASN A 11 -7.33 21.35 -5.84
CA ASN A 11 -7.53 20.08 -5.16
C ASN A 11 -7.72 18.92 -6.13
N SER A 12 -8.30 19.19 -7.29
CA SER A 12 -8.55 18.18 -8.31
C SER A 12 -7.51 18.24 -9.43
N ASN A 13 -6.40 18.94 -9.19
CA ASN A 13 -5.40 19.18 -10.22
C ASN A 13 -4.49 17.97 -10.39
N LEU A 14 -5.09 16.81 -10.60
CA LEU A 14 -4.37 15.64 -11.00
C LEU A 14 -4.03 15.78 -12.48
N PRO A 15 -2.82 15.34 -12.89
CA PRO A 15 -2.51 15.29 -14.29
C PRO A 15 -3.46 14.32 -15.00
N PRO A 16 -3.67 14.48 -16.30
CA PRO A 16 -4.47 13.50 -17.02
C PRO A 16 -3.87 12.11 -16.85
N PRO A 17 -4.70 11.03 -16.91
CA PRO A 17 -4.17 9.68 -16.75
C PRO A 17 -3.00 9.42 -17.69
N SER A 18 -1.92 8.86 -17.13
CA SER A 18 -0.70 8.60 -17.89
C SER A 18 -0.81 7.30 -18.65
N GLY A 19 -0.48 7.36 -19.95
CA GLY A 19 -0.39 6.17 -20.77
C GLY A 19 -1.74 5.56 -21.12
N ASP A 20 -1.70 4.49 -21.87
CA ASP A 20 -2.89 3.74 -22.26
C ASP A 20 -3.19 2.62 -21.25
N PRO A 21 -4.34 1.93 -21.38
CA PRO A 21 -4.70 0.86 -20.45
C PRO A 21 -3.67 -0.28 -20.36
N SER A 22 -2.94 -0.56 -21.44
CA SER A 22 -1.93 -1.61 -21.41
C SER A 22 -0.75 -1.25 -20.51
N GLN A 23 -0.41 0.03 -20.42
CA GLN A 23 0.63 0.50 -19.50
C GLN A 23 0.19 0.38 -18.05
N ALA A 24 -1.07 0.68 -17.77
CA ALA A 24 -1.61 0.53 -16.42
C ALA A 24 -1.51 -0.93 -15.97
N GLU A 25 -1.86 -1.88 -16.83
CA GLU A 25 -1.74 -3.29 -16.51
C GLU A 25 -0.30 -3.69 -16.23
N LYS A 26 0.64 -3.20 -17.03
CA LYS A 26 2.06 -3.47 -16.85
C LYS A 26 2.54 -3.00 -15.47
N TYR A 27 2.19 -1.77 -15.08
CA TYR A 27 2.61 -1.22 -13.79
C TYR A 27 1.94 -1.92 -12.63
N VAL A 28 0.66 -2.26 -12.75
CA VAL A 28 -0.05 -3.04 -11.74
C VAL A 28 0.67 -4.38 -11.51
N ASN A 29 0.97 -5.08 -12.59
CA ASN A 29 1.64 -6.39 -12.49
C ASN A 29 3.03 -6.27 -11.87
N GLN A 30 3.79 -5.22 -12.19
CA GLN A 30 5.09 -4.97 -11.58
C GLN A 30 4.97 -4.71 -10.07
N LEU A 31 4.01 -3.89 -9.67
CA LEU A 31 3.77 -3.60 -8.26
C LEU A 31 3.35 -4.87 -7.50
N ILE A 32 2.44 -5.64 -8.08
CA ILE A 32 1.99 -6.88 -7.47
C ILE A 32 3.17 -7.86 -7.28
N ASN A 33 4.03 -7.99 -8.28
CA ASN A 33 5.20 -8.85 -8.16
C ASN A 33 6.12 -8.40 -7.02
N LEU A 34 6.31 -7.11 -6.86
CA LEU A 34 7.12 -6.57 -5.76
C LEU A 34 6.49 -6.85 -4.40
N ILE A 35 5.18 -6.76 -4.30
CA ILE A 35 4.46 -7.06 -3.06
C ILE A 35 4.54 -8.57 -2.76
N GLU A 36 4.32 -9.40 -3.76
CA GLU A 36 4.35 -10.87 -3.59
C GLU A 36 5.73 -11.39 -3.20
N SER A 37 6.80 -10.70 -3.63
CA SER A 37 8.17 -11.04 -3.25
C SER A 37 8.63 -10.33 -1.97
N ASP A 38 7.73 -9.61 -1.30
CA ASP A 38 7.98 -8.85 -0.07
C ASP A 38 9.08 -7.78 -0.20
N LYS A 39 9.33 -7.33 -1.43
CA LYS A 39 10.21 -6.19 -1.70
C LYS A 39 9.51 -4.85 -1.50
N LEU A 40 8.19 -4.86 -1.52
CA LEU A 40 7.36 -3.68 -1.33
C LEU A 40 6.26 -4.03 -0.35
N THR A 41 6.08 -3.19 0.66
CA THR A 41 5.02 -3.37 1.66
C THR A 41 3.80 -2.59 1.26
N ILE A 42 2.65 -3.24 1.29
CA ILE A 42 1.36 -2.61 1.04
C ILE A 42 0.59 -2.51 2.37
N SER A 43 0.05 -1.34 2.65
CA SER A 43 -0.79 -1.10 3.82
C SER A 43 -2.18 -0.68 3.39
N HIS A 44 -3.15 -0.92 4.25
CA HIS A 44 -4.53 -0.55 4.01
C HIS A 44 -4.94 0.51 5.03
N THR A 45 -5.56 1.57 4.54
CA THR A 45 -6.08 2.64 5.39
C THR A 45 -7.60 2.66 5.28
N ASP A 46 -8.26 2.59 6.41
CA ASP A 46 -9.70 2.75 6.48
C ASP A 46 -10.02 4.23 6.51
N LEU A 47 -10.47 4.76 5.38
CA LEU A 47 -10.81 6.17 5.24
C LEU A 47 -12.29 6.46 5.47
N LEU A 48 -13.07 5.49 5.84
CA LEU A 48 -14.49 5.67 6.16
C LEU A 48 -14.69 6.70 7.28
N ARG A 49 -13.67 6.86 8.11
CA ARG A 49 -13.70 7.86 9.19
C ARG A 49 -13.72 9.29 8.67
N PHE A 50 -13.16 9.52 7.48
CA PHE A 50 -12.96 10.86 6.97
C PHE A 50 -14.07 11.27 6.00
N ASP A 51 -14.41 10.37 5.10
CA ASP A 51 -15.48 10.63 4.13
C ASP A 51 -16.11 9.31 3.69
N PRO A 52 -17.11 8.84 4.45
CA PRO A 52 -17.76 7.57 4.13
C PRO A 52 -18.57 7.61 2.83
N SER A 53 -18.80 8.79 2.25
CA SER A 53 -19.66 8.89 1.07
C SER A 53 -18.92 8.64 -0.23
N SER A 54 -17.60 8.85 -0.28
CA SER A 54 -16.87 8.82 -1.56
C SER A 54 -15.74 7.79 -1.59
N LEU A 55 -14.93 7.71 -0.55
CA LEU A 55 -13.74 6.86 -0.58
C LEU A 55 -13.98 5.57 0.22
N GLN A 56 -13.87 4.42 -0.45
CA GLN A 56 -14.19 3.12 0.13
C GLN A 56 -12.96 2.39 0.67
N ASP A 57 -11.89 2.32 -0.13
CA ASP A 57 -10.67 1.63 0.22
C ASP A 57 -9.46 2.42 -0.25
N HIS A 58 -8.39 2.34 0.50
CA HIS A 58 -7.14 3.00 0.16
C HIS A 58 -5.96 2.12 0.55
N PHE A 59 -5.14 1.80 -0.42
CA PHE A 59 -3.89 1.06 -0.22
C PHE A 59 -2.71 1.97 -0.46
N LEU A 60 -1.71 1.89 0.38
CA LEU A 60 -0.51 2.70 0.30
C LEU A 60 0.72 1.81 0.25
N MET A 61 1.58 2.09 -0.72
CA MET A 61 2.91 1.49 -0.84
C MET A 61 3.90 2.64 -0.75
N GLN A 62 4.71 2.67 0.31
CA GLN A 62 5.58 3.79 0.57
C GLN A 62 7.04 3.39 0.59
N LEU A 63 7.85 4.11 -0.15
CA LEU A 63 9.31 4.07 -0.12
C LEU A 63 9.80 5.38 0.50
N THR A 64 11.11 5.53 0.63
CA THR A 64 11.67 6.72 1.26
C THR A 64 11.25 8.02 0.58
N ASP A 65 11.36 8.06 -0.76
CA ASP A 65 11.09 9.27 -1.53
C ASP A 65 9.87 9.18 -2.41
N TYR A 66 9.25 8.03 -2.49
CA TYR A 66 8.14 7.77 -3.40
C TYR A 66 7.00 7.07 -2.67
N SER A 67 5.79 7.30 -3.16
CA SER A 67 4.63 6.54 -2.70
C SER A 67 3.74 6.20 -3.87
N VAL A 68 3.01 5.10 -3.72
CA VAL A 68 1.98 4.68 -4.66
C VAL A 68 0.69 4.51 -3.87
N GLU A 69 -0.35 5.18 -4.29
CA GLU A 69 -1.65 5.11 -3.64
C GLU A 69 -2.66 4.51 -4.61
N VAL A 70 -3.33 3.45 -4.16
CA VAL A 70 -4.39 2.79 -4.93
C VAL A 70 -5.68 2.97 -4.16
N SER A 71 -6.67 3.58 -4.80
CA SER A 71 -7.91 3.97 -4.14
C SER A 71 -9.14 3.48 -4.87
N HIS A 72 -10.17 3.15 -4.11
CA HIS A 72 -11.49 2.87 -4.61
C HIS A 72 -12.43 3.95 -4.09
N SER A 73 -13.10 4.63 -4.99
CA SER A 73 -14.09 5.65 -4.67
C SER A 73 -15.43 5.29 -5.27
N LYS A 74 -16.49 5.68 -4.59
CA LYS A 74 -17.84 5.51 -5.10
C LYS A 74 -18.49 6.88 -5.25
N HIS A 75 -18.99 7.16 -6.44
CA HIS A 75 -19.62 8.44 -6.70
C HIS A 75 -20.91 8.52 -5.88
N PRO A 76 -21.09 9.60 -5.07
CA PRO A 76 -22.24 9.64 -4.15
C PRO A 76 -23.60 9.67 -4.83
N ASP A 77 -23.70 10.26 -6.02
CA ASP A 77 -24.98 10.38 -6.72
C ASP A 77 -25.30 9.17 -7.60
N SER A 78 -24.31 8.72 -8.39
CA SER A 78 -24.53 7.64 -9.35
C SER A 78 -24.21 6.25 -8.82
N GLY A 79 -23.49 6.17 -7.68
CA GLY A 79 -23.02 4.90 -7.16
C GLY A 79 -21.93 4.26 -8.01
N LYS A 80 -21.38 4.98 -8.97
CA LYS A 80 -20.34 4.45 -9.86
C LYS A 80 -19.02 4.29 -9.12
N ASP A 81 -18.42 3.11 -9.27
CA ASP A 81 -17.13 2.81 -8.69
C ASP A 81 -16.01 3.33 -9.60
N THR A 82 -15.00 3.93 -8.99
CA THR A 82 -13.81 4.43 -9.67
C THR A 82 -12.58 3.95 -8.92
N TYR A 83 -11.62 3.43 -9.65
CA TYR A 83 -10.38 2.92 -9.08
C TYR A 83 -9.21 3.70 -9.69
N THR A 84 -8.31 4.17 -8.84
CA THR A 84 -7.19 5.00 -9.29
C THR A 84 -5.89 4.54 -8.66
N CYS A 85 -4.78 4.80 -9.38
CA CYS A 85 -3.43 4.55 -8.91
C CYS A 85 -2.61 5.82 -9.13
N VAL A 86 -2.03 6.35 -8.07
CA VAL A 86 -1.29 7.62 -8.10
C VAL A 86 0.13 7.38 -7.63
N PHE A 87 1.09 7.74 -8.47
CA PHE A 87 2.51 7.71 -8.15
C PHE A 87 2.94 9.09 -7.72
N THR A 88 3.56 9.20 -6.56
CA THR A 88 3.91 10.48 -5.95
C THR A 88 5.38 10.48 -5.55
N ASN A 89 6.04 11.62 -5.74
CA ASN A 89 7.37 11.88 -5.20
C ASN A 89 7.22 12.78 -3.98
N LEU A 90 7.86 12.37 -2.88
CA LEU A 90 7.89 13.17 -1.65
C LEU A 90 9.17 13.98 -1.65
N LYS A 91 9.06 15.30 -1.78
CA LYS A 91 10.20 16.21 -1.74
C LYS A 91 10.28 16.85 -0.36
N HIS A 92 11.46 16.80 0.22
CA HIS A 92 11.72 17.50 1.48
C HIS A 92 12.07 18.95 1.17
N VAL A 93 11.38 19.86 1.84
CA VAL A 93 11.65 21.29 1.68
C VAL A 93 12.47 21.79 2.86
N ALA A 94 13.14 22.94 2.66
CA ALA A 94 14.12 23.47 3.58
C ALA A 94 13.59 23.75 4.99
N ASN A 95 12.27 23.92 5.14
CA ASN A 95 11.64 24.23 6.42
C ASN A 95 11.22 23.00 7.22
N GLY A 96 11.72 21.82 6.86
CA GLY A 96 11.39 20.60 7.56
C GLY A 96 10.08 19.95 7.16
N GLY A 97 9.36 20.54 6.22
CA GLY A 97 8.16 19.95 5.66
C GLY A 97 8.43 19.03 4.50
N SER A 98 7.40 18.41 3.99
CA SER A 98 7.49 17.61 2.77
C SER A 98 6.41 18.06 1.78
N GLN A 99 6.75 18.00 0.50
CA GLN A 99 5.85 18.34 -0.58
C GLN A 99 5.62 17.12 -1.47
N LYS A 100 4.35 16.83 -1.74
CA LYS A 100 3.99 15.74 -2.66
C LYS A 100 3.92 16.28 -4.08
N VAL A 101 4.59 15.61 -5.00
CA VAL A 101 4.52 15.91 -6.42
C VAL A 101 3.99 14.66 -7.12
N ILE A 102 2.86 14.79 -7.78
CA ILE A 102 2.25 13.67 -8.49
C ILE A 102 3.02 13.44 -9.79
N LEU A 103 3.58 12.24 -9.93
CA LEU A 103 4.34 11.85 -11.11
C LEU A 103 3.47 11.23 -12.17
N ALA A 104 2.48 10.45 -11.77
CA ALA A 104 1.60 9.74 -12.70
C ALA A 104 0.28 9.43 -12.01
N TYR A 105 -0.76 9.36 -12.80
CA TYR A 105 -2.11 9.07 -12.35
C TYR A 105 -2.74 8.12 -13.37
N MET A 106 -3.32 7.03 -12.90
CA MET A 106 -3.93 6.04 -13.77
C MET A 106 -5.27 5.58 -13.24
N HIS A 107 -6.19 5.33 -14.14
CA HIS A 107 -7.44 4.63 -13.81
C HIS A 107 -7.20 3.13 -13.89
N LEU A 108 -7.75 2.41 -12.94
CA LEU A 108 -7.71 0.96 -12.89
C LEU A 108 -9.12 0.41 -13.12
N ASP A 109 -9.21 -0.83 -13.56
CA ASP A 109 -10.47 -1.55 -13.57
C ASP A 109 -10.64 -2.33 -12.26
N ASP A 110 -11.82 -2.89 -12.07
CA ASP A 110 -12.15 -3.67 -10.88
C ASP A 110 -11.16 -4.84 -10.67
N SER A 111 -10.84 -5.53 -11.74
CA SER A 111 -9.92 -6.68 -11.69
C SER A 111 -8.53 -6.27 -11.22
N GLN A 112 -8.01 -5.15 -11.72
CA GLN A 112 -6.70 -4.62 -11.32
C GLN A 112 -6.71 -4.20 -9.85
N PHE A 113 -7.76 -3.55 -9.41
CA PHE A 113 -7.90 -3.14 -8.02
C PHE A 113 -7.96 -4.37 -7.10
N MET A 114 -8.68 -5.40 -7.48
CA MET A 114 -8.79 -6.63 -6.69
C MET A 114 -7.44 -7.35 -6.54
N LYS A 115 -6.53 -7.19 -7.49
CA LYS A 115 -5.17 -7.72 -7.35
C LYS A 115 -4.45 -7.10 -6.16
N PHE A 116 -4.60 -5.80 -5.95
CA PHE A 116 -4.01 -5.12 -4.79
C PHE A 116 -4.66 -5.58 -3.49
N ARG A 117 -5.97 -5.73 -3.48
CA ARG A 117 -6.68 -6.23 -2.29
C ARG A 117 -6.19 -7.64 -1.92
N ARG A 118 -6.05 -8.50 -2.91
CA ARG A 118 -5.54 -9.86 -2.69
C ARG A 118 -4.09 -9.83 -2.21
N ALA A 119 -3.25 -9.04 -2.87
CA ALA A 119 -1.84 -8.91 -2.50
C ALA A 119 -1.68 -8.42 -1.06
N TYR A 120 -2.51 -7.47 -0.65
CA TYR A 120 -2.53 -7.00 0.73
C TYR A 120 -2.89 -8.12 1.70
N ALA A 121 -3.96 -8.85 1.44
CA ALA A 121 -4.41 -9.93 2.30
C ALA A 121 -3.34 -11.03 2.43
N GLU A 122 -2.74 -11.42 1.31
CA GLU A 122 -1.70 -12.44 1.29
C GLU A 122 -0.43 -12.00 2.01
N GLN A 123 0.00 -10.76 1.82
CA GLN A 123 1.17 -10.23 2.51
C GLN A 123 0.93 -10.12 4.01
N SER A 124 -0.25 -9.65 4.41
CA SER A 124 -0.63 -9.58 5.82
C SER A 124 -0.62 -10.96 6.46
N ASP A 125 -1.12 -11.97 5.74
CA ASP A 125 -1.14 -13.36 6.22
C ASP A 125 0.28 -13.91 6.37
N ARG A 126 1.15 -13.65 5.40
CA ARG A 126 2.56 -14.06 5.49
C ARG A 126 3.25 -13.43 6.70
N LYS A 127 3.02 -12.13 6.93
CA LYS A 127 3.61 -11.43 8.07
C LYS A 127 3.10 -11.98 9.39
N ARG A 128 1.80 -12.26 9.47
CA ARG A 128 1.19 -12.83 10.67
C ARG A 128 1.79 -14.21 10.97
N LYS A 129 1.91 -15.06 9.96
CA LYS A 129 2.50 -16.39 10.13
C LYS A 129 3.96 -16.32 10.56
N ALA A 130 4.73 -15.43 9.95
CA ALA A 130 6.14 -15.24 10.32
C ALA A 130 6.27 -14.77 11.77
N GLU A 131 5.40 -13.87 12.21
CA GLU A 131 5.39 -13.38 13.57
C GLU A 131 4.99 -14.48 14.57
N GLU A 132 4.01 -15.30 14.23
CA GLU A 132 3.63 -16.43 15.06
C GLU A 132 4.78 -17.44 15.18
N GLU A 133 5.45 -17.75 14.09
CA GLU A 133 6.62 -18.63 14.11
C GLU A 133 7.74 -18.06 14.97
N ARG A 134 7.99 -16.76 14.85
CA ARG A 134 9.01 -16.08 15.64
C ARG A 134 8.68 -16.14 17.14
N ARG A 135 7.43 -15.88 17.50
CA ARG A 135 6.97 -15.97 18.89
C ARG A 135 7.10 -17.37 19.45
N LEU A 136 6.70 -18.35 18.66
CA LEU A 136 6.80 -19.75 19.06
C LEU A 136 8.25 -20.14 19.26
N LYS A 137 9.12 -19.78 18.33
CA LYS A 137 10.56 -20.06 18.43
C LYS A 137 11.16 -19.41 19.67
N GLN A 138 10.82 -18.16 19.97
CA GLN A 138 11.28 -17.47 21.17
C GLN A 138 10.76 -18.15 22.43
N ALA A 139 9.53 -18.60 22.44
CA ALA A 139 8.95 -19.28 23.60
C ALA A 139 9.60 -20.65 23.84
N LEU A 140 10.02 -21.35 22.79
CA LEU A 140 10.63 -22.67 22.91
C LEU A 140 12.12 -22.64 23.16
N THR A 141 12.80 -21.51 22.92
CA THR A 141 14.25 -21.40 23.13
C THR A 141 14.66 -21.76 24.57
N PRO A 142 13.99 -21.28 25.63
CA PRO A 142 14.33 -21.69 26.99
C PRO A 142 14.13 -23.20 27.21
N VAL A 143 13.11 -23.79 26.62
CA VAL A 143 12.86 -25.24 26.72
C VAL A 143 14.00 -26.02 26.06
N ASP A 144 14.42 -25.60 24.87
CA ASP A 144 15.52 -26.23 24.16
C ASP A 144 16.82 -26.16 24.97
N GLN A 145 17.08 -25.02 25.62
CA GLN A 145 18.24 -24.84 26.48
C GLN A 145 18.20 -25.77 27.68
N ILE A 146 17.05 -25.94 28.29
CA ILE A 146 16.88 -26.87 29.43
C ILE A 146 17.13 -28.31 28.98
N LEU A 147 16.56 -28.71 27.85
CA LEU A 147 16.74 -30.05 27.32
C LEU A 147 18.19 -30.31 26.97
N GLU A 148 18.90 -29.35 26.41
CA GLU A 148 20.32 -29.45 26.12
C GLU A 148 21.13 -29.65 27.39
N GLN A 149 20.87 -28.89 28.43
CA GLN A 149 21.55 -29.03 29.72
C GLN A 149 21.28 -30.39 30.34
N LEU A 150 20.04 -30.88 30.29
CA LEU A 150 19.68 -32.17 30.81
C LEU A 150 20.40 -33.28 30.05
N SER A 151 20.47 -33.17 28.73
CA SER A 151 21.19 -34.17 27.90
C SER A 151 22.67 -34.22 28.25
N ASN A 152 23.30 -33.05 28.47
CA ASN A 152 24.70 -32.98 28.85
C ASN A 152 24.93 -33.56 30.24
N GLN A 153 24.03 -33.38 31.17
CA GLN A 153 24.13 -33.96 32.50
C GLN A 153 23.99 -35.49 32.49
N VAL A 154 23.09 -35.99 31.64
CA VAL A 154 22.89 -37.44 31.52
C VAL A 154 24.10 -38.10 30.87
N LEU A 155 24.77 -37.43 29.94
CA LEU A 155 25.95 -37.97 29.27
C LEU A 155 27.24 -37.85 30.06
N SER A 156 27.25 -37.05 31.11
CA SER A 156 28.41 -36.93 31.99
C SER A 156 28.20 -37.81 33.22
#